data_10ec479f676cf71ebfe87d54dd5eb95c
#
_entry.id   10ec479f676cf71ebfe87d54dd5eb95c
#
_cell.length_a   1.000
_cell.length_b   1.000
_cell.length_c   1.000
_cell.angle_alpha   90.00
_cell.angle_beta   90.00
_cell.angle_gamma   90.00
#
_symmetry.space_group_name_H-M   'P 1'
#
loop_
_entity.id
_entity.type
_entity.pdbx_description
1 polymer ?
#
loop_
_entity_poly.entity_id
_entity_poly.type
_entity_poly.pdbx_seq_one_letter_code
_entity_poly.pdbx_strand_id
1 'polypeptide(L)'
;MNRPAYALDELALEGLGGGFLFALPRDAAERLLAEAIRINVPAGALIYRDDESPRLIVVVKGLLRVFLSSVDGRQVTVRYARSGDVTGLALVIGGPAPWSIQAMTSSLVVALRVEALRALLATDPGVARVCAEELTRQLYRLLEDISEQAFLSVRQRLAHQLLLLATAGPGRDLVVHAGQHELADAIGSVREVVTRNLHELHEEGLIDVSRDEVVILDAMALAEVAGSER
;
A
#
# COMPACT_ATOMS: atom_id res chain seq x y z
N MET A 1 4.02 14.79 32.44
CA MET A 1 3.87 15.42 31.12
C MET A 1 4.41 14.42 30.11
N ASN A 2 3.52 13.63 29.48
CA ASN A 2 3.91 12.57 28.56
C ASN A 2 4.41 13.25 27.28
N ARG A 3 5.66 13.01 26.90
CA ARG A 3 6.20 13.48 25.63
C ARG A 3 5.38 12.80 24.52
N PRO A 4 4.84 13.51 23.52
CA PRO A 4 4.14 12.84 22.41
C PRO A 4 5.06 11.81 21.80
N ALA A 5 4.50 10.67 21.42
CA ALA A 5 5.28 9.55 20.84
C ALA A 5 5.99 9.99 19.55
N TYR A 6 5.51 11.08 18.91
CA TYR A 6 6.09 11.72 17.73
C TYR A 6 5.74 13.20 17.64
N ALA A 7 6.75 14.01 17.22
CA ALA A 7 6.49 15.32 16.63
C ALA A 7 6.43 15.17 15.09
N LEU A 8 5.61 15.99 14.42
CA LEU A 8 5.57 16.07 12.96
C LEU A 8 6.96 16.25 12.35
N ASP A 9 7.78 17.07 13.02
CA ASP A 9 9.14 17.36 12.58
C ASP A 9 10.06 16.11 12.65
N GLU A 10 9.87 15.19 13.60
CA GLU A 10 10.59 13.91 13.66
C GLU A 10 10.20 13.00 12.50
N LEU A 11 8.91 12.93 12.15
CA LEU A 11 8.45 12.17 10.98
C LEU A 11 8.96 12.77 9.68
N ALA A 12 9.07 14.09 9.58
CA ALA A 12 9.69 14.76 8.43
C ALA A 12 11.17 14.37 8.26
N LEU A 13 11.91 14.25 9.37
CA LEU A 13 13.30 13.79 9.36
C LEU A 13 13.43 12.31 8.98
N GLU A 14 12.41 11.50 9.24
CA GLU A 14 12.34 10.09 8.81
C GLU A 14 11.92 9.93 7.32
N GLY A 15 11.78 11.03 6.58
CA GLY A 15 11.46 11.03 5.14
C GLY A 15 9.95 11.11 4.82
N LEU A 16 9.11 11.36 5.82
CA LEU A 16 7.67 11.59 5.65
C LEU A 16 7.33 13.04 5.30
N GLY A 17 8.08 13.74 4.49
CA GLY A 17 7.83 15.14 4.11
C GLY A 17 6.52 15.41 3.35
N GLY A 18 5.63 14.43 3.24
CA GLY A 18 4.33 14.50 2.56
C GLY A 18 3.34 13.48 3.10
N GLY A 19 2.18 13.36 2.44
CA GLY A 19 1.13 12.41 2.79
C GLY A 19 0.09 12.96 3.76
N PHE A 20 -0.77 12.05 4.25
CA PHE A 20 -1.99 12.40 4.99
C PHE A 20 -1.75 13.31 6.20
N LEU A 21 -0.77 12.99 7.07
CA LEU A 21 -0.51 13.78 8.29
C LEU A 21 -0.07 15.20 7.98
N PHE A 22 0.70 15.41 6.92
CA PHE A 22 1.19 16.73 6.52
C PHE A 22 0.15 17.56 5.76
N ALA A 23 -0.90 16.92 5.24
CA ALA A 23 -2.03 17.60 4.63
C ALA A 23 -3.02 18.14 5.69
N LEU A 24 -3.01 17.61 6.91
CA LEU A 24 -3.85 18.07 8.01
C LEU A 24 -3.40 19.44 8.54
N PRO A 25 -4.31 20.25 9.12
CA PRO A 25 -3.91 21.37 9.96
C PRO A 25 -2.91 20.92 11.02
N ARG A 26 -1.83 21.71 11.24
CA ARG A 26 -0.70 21.30 12.08
C ARG A 26 -1.11 20.90 13.50
N ASP A 27 -1.97 21.68 14.12
CA ASP A 27 -2.50 21.40 15.47
C ASP A 27 -3.34 20.12 15.52
N ALA A 28 -4.10 19.82 14.47
CA ALA A 28 -4.85 18.59 14.37
C ALA A 28 -3.93 17.35 14.21
N ALA A 29 -2.90 17.46 13.37
CA ALA A 29 -1.91 16.41 13.23
C ALA A 29 -1.14 16.15 14.52
N GLU A 30 -0.71 17.20 15.24
CA GLU A 30 -0.03 17.09 16.52
C GLU A 30 -0.93 16.44 17.60
N ARG A 31 -2.22 16.76 17.61
CA ARG A 31 -3.21 16.11 18.51
C ARG A 31 -3.38 14.63 18.20
N LEU A 32 -3.41 14.22 16.94
CA LEU A 32 -3.46 12.82 16.55
C LEU A 32 -2.18 12.08 16.94
N LEU A 33 -1.03 12.72 16.80
CA LEU A 33 0.26 12.14 17.13
C LEU A 33 0.53 12.08 18.65
N ALA A 34 -0.10 12.91 19.44
CA ALA A 34 0.10 12.94 20.90
C ALA A 34 -0.22 11.60 21.60
N GLU A 35 -1.15 10.81 21.02
CA GLU A 35 -1.58 9.53 21.56
C GLU A 35 -1.29 8.38 20.57
N ALA A 36 -0.48 8.63 19.55
CA ALA A 36 -0.14 7.63 18.54
C ALA A 36 0.84 6.59 19.08
N ILE A 37 0.75 5.36 18.54
CA ILE A 37 1.61 4.24 18.89
C ILE A 37 2.46 3.87 17.68
N ARG A 38 3.77 3.80 17.87
CA ARG A 38 4.72 3.29 16.88
C ARG A 38 4.75 1.76 16.93
N ILE A 39 4.64 1.13 15.76
CA ILE A 39 4.63 -0.33 15.64
C ILE A 39 5.62 -0.73 14.54
N ASN A 40 6.61 -1.57 14.93
CA ASN A 40 7.42 -2.30 13.96
C ASN A 40 6.69 -3.56 13.58
N VAL A 41 6.45 -3.75 12.30
CA VAL A 41 5.69 -4.86 11.75
C VAL A 41 6.61 -5.71 10.88
N PRO A 42 6.85 -6.97 11.20
CA PRO A 42 7.65 -7.86 10.35
C PRO A 42 6.92 -8.14 9.02
N ALA A 43 7.70 -8.45 7.98
CA ALA A 43 7.15 -8.88 6.69
C ALA A 43 6.22 -10.10 6.89
N GLY A 44 5.10 -10.14 6.16
CA GLY A 44 4.07 -11.18 6.24
C GLY A 44 3.07 -11.03 7.39
N ALA A 45 3.32 -10.17 8.39
CA ALA A 45 2.42 -10.02 9.52
C ALA A 45 1.13 -9.27 9.15
N LEU A 46 0.01 -9.76 9.68
CA LEU A 46 -1.28 -9.08 9.60
C LEU A 46 -1.33 -7.95 10.63
N ILE A 47 -1.75 -6.77 10.18
CA ILE A 47 -1.90 -5.57 11.02
C ILE A 47 -3.36 -5.39 11.42
N TYR A 48 -4.27 -5.76 10.54
CA TYR A 48 -5.71 -5.64 10.72
C TYR A 48 -6.43 -6.78 9.99
N ARG A 49 -7.48 -7.30 10.62
CA ARG A 49 -8.42 -8.27 10.03
C ARG A 49 -9.81 -7.66 9.96
N ASP A 50 -10.60 -8.12 9.02
CA ASP A 50 -11.97 -7.66 8.76
C ASP A 50 -12.95 -7.89 9.93
N ASP A 51 -12.62 -8.78 10.88
CA ASP A 51 -13.38 -9.06 12.10
C ASP A 51 -12.92 -8.25 13.32
N GLU A 52 -11.88 -7.41 13.19
CA GLU A 52 -11.32 -6.60 14.27
C GLU A 52 -11.94 -5.19 14.36
N SER A 53 -11.68 -4.50 15.49
CA SER A 53 -12.01 -3.07 15.61
C SER A 53 -11.21 -2.22 14.62
N PRO A 54 -11.83 -1.18 14.04
CA PRO A 54 -11.17 -0.30 13.07
C PRO A 54 -9.83 0.24 13.59
N ARG A 55 -8.83 0.22 12.72
CA ARG A 55 -7.50 0.81 12.98
C ARG A 55 -7.20 1.89 11.96
N LEU A 56 -6.66 3.00 12.42
CA LEU A 56 -6.17 4.09 11.58
C LEU A 56 -4.65 4.08 11.62
N ILE A 57 -4.02 3.82 10.49
CA ILE A 57 -2.59 3.55 10.40
C ILE A 57 -1.97 4.45 9.33
N VAL A 58 -0.88 5.12 9.67
CA VAL A 58 -0.01 5.84 8.72
C VAL A 58 1.28 5.04 8.54
N VAL A 59 1.66 4.80 7.29
CA VAL A 59 2.90 4.10 6.96
C VAL A 59 4.06 5.08 7.03
N VAL A 60 5.04 4.80 7.89
CA VAL A 60 6.29 5.58 7.96
C VAL A 60 7.32 5.01 7.00
N LYS A 61 7.46 3.68 6.99
CA LYS A 61 8.40 2.96 6.12
C LYS A 61 7.84 1.58 5.79
N GLY A 62 8.16 1.09 4.60
CA GLY A 62 7.75 -0.23 4.13
C GLY A 62 6.57 -0.20 3.18
N LEU A 63 5.98 -1.36 2.97
CA LEU A 63 4.87 -1.59 2.05
C LEU A 63 3.81 -2.42 2.75
N LEU A 64 2.58 -1.92 2.77
CA LEU A 64 1.41 -2.66 3.25
C LEU A 64 0.51 -3.01 2.07
N ARG A 65 -0.13 -4.17 2.14
CA ARG A 65 -1.15 -4.66 1.23
C ARG A 65 -2.52 -4.59 1.92
N VAL A 66 -3.49 -3.97 1.28
CA VAL A 66 -4.91 -4.03 1.65
C VAL A 66 -5.57 -5.01 0.71
N PHE A 67 -6.25 -6.03 1.24
CA PHE A 67 -6.81 -7.11 0.44
C PHE A 67 -8.17 -7.58 0.97
N LEU A 68 -8.96 -8.13 0.06
CA LEU A 68 -10.21 -8.84 0.35
C LEU A 68 -9.94 -10.33 0.34
N SER A 69 -10.65 -11.07 1.19
CA SER A 69 -10.66 -12.54 1.16
C SER A 69 -12.07 -13.03 0.82
N SER A 70 -12.16 -13.96 -0.12
CA SER A 70 -13.40 -14.67 -0.42
C SER A 70 -13.62 -15.82 0.57
N VAL A 71 -14.82 -16.36 0.61
CA VAL A 71 -15.21 -17.47 1.51
C VAL A 71 -14.37 -18.74 1.26
N ASP A 72 -13.92 -18.96 0.03
CA ASP A 72 -13.05 -20.07 -0.36
C ASP A 72 -11.55 -19.78 -0.17
N GLY A 73 -11.21 -18.66 0.50
CA GLY A 73 -9.85 -18.29 0.89
C GLY A 73 -9.02 -17.62 -0.19
N ARG A 74 -9.57 -17.35 -1.39
CA ARG A 74 -8.88 -16.55 -2.41
C ARG A 74 -8.77 -15.11 -1.95
N GLN A 75 -7.66 -14.49 -2.29
CA GLN A 75 -7.39 -13.10 -1.94
C GLN A 75 -7.29 -12.23 -3.18
N VAL A 76 -7.78 -11.01 -3.06
CA VAL A 76 -7.61 -9.97 -4.10
C VAL A 76 -7.03 -8.73 -3.45
N THR A 77 -5.92 -8.24 -3.97
CA THR A 77 -5.32 -6.98 -3.54
C THR A 77 -6.19 -5.83 -3.99
N VAL A 78 -6.61 -5.00 -3.05
CA VAL A 78 -7.39 -3.78 -3.32
C VAL A 78 -6.44 -2.62 -3.60
N ARG A 79 -5.36 -2.49 -2.81
CA ARG A 79 -4.32 -1.48 -3.01
C ARG A 79 -3.09 -1.77 -2.16
N TYR A 80 -2.02 -1.08 -2.48
CA TYR A 80 -0.84 -0.97 -1.63
C TYR A 80 -0.82 0.38 -0.91
N ALA A 81 -0.27 0.40 0.32
CA ALA A 81 -0.01 1.62 1.07
C ALA A 81 1.49 1.72 1.35
N ARG A 82 2.07 2.88 1.04
CA ARG A 82 3.50 3.20 1.13
C ARG A 82 3.75 4.31 2.13
N SER A 83 5.00 4.68 2.31
CA SER A 83 5.39 5.82 3.16
C SER A 83 4.55 7.08 2.84
N GLY A 84 3.95 7.67 3.87
CA GLY A 84 3.02 8.80 3.80
C GLY A 84 1.54 8.44 3.64
N ASP A 85 1.22 7.22 3.19
CA ASP A 85 -0.17 6.80 3.02
C ASP A 85 -0.84 6.50 4.36
N VAL A 86 -2.15 6.79 4.41
CA VAL A 86 -3.04 6.39 5.50
C VAL A 86 -3.93 5.23 5.07
N THR A 87 -4.12 4.28 5.96
CA THR A 87 -5.09 3.19 5.79
C THR A 87 -6.03 3.11 6.98
N GLY A 88 -7.25 2.62 6.75
CA GLY A 88 -8.30 2.55 7.76
C GLY A 88 -9.20 3.80 7.85
N LEU A 89 -8.97 4.84 7.06
CA LEU A 89 -9.78 6.07 7.10
C LEU A 89 -11.26 5.78 6.80
N ALA A 90 -11.53 4.97 5.79
CA ALA A 90 -12.90 4.56 5.45
C ALA A 90 -13.57 3.75 6.59
N LEU A 91 -12.81 2.92 7.33
CA LEU A 91 -13.32 2.18 8.50
C LEU A 91 -13.72 3.13 9.64
N VAL A 92 -12.96 4.22 9.82
CA VAL A 92 -13.24 5.22 10.87
C VAL A 92 -14.51 5.99 10.58
N ILE A 93 -14.75 6.33 9.31
CA ILE A 93 -15.86 7.18 8.86
C ILE A 93 -17.11 6.33 8.52
N GLY A 94 -16.90 5.27 7.73
CA GLY A 94 -17.99 4.44 7.17
C GLY A 94 -18.33 3.19 7.99
N GLY A 95 -17.51 2.85 8.98
CA GLY A 95 -17.67 1.62 9.77
C GLY A 95 -16.90 0.42 9.21
N PRO A 96 -17.13 -0.78 9.76
CA PRO A 96 -16.40 -1.99 9.37
C PRO A 96 -16.52 -2.29 7.88
N ALA A 97 -15.43 -2.77 7.28
CA ALA A 97 -15.38 -3.16 5.89
C ALA A 97 -14.61 -4.50 5.75
N PRO A 98 -14.94 -5.31 4.72
CA PRO A 98 -14.47 -6.69 4.59
C PRO A 98 -13.04 -6.78 4.02
N TRP A 99 -12.10 -5.98 4.52
CA TRP A 99 -10.70 -6.07 4.09
C TRP A 99 -9.74 -6.27 5.26
N SER A 100 -8.58 -6.83 4.94
CA SER A 100 -7.48 -7.03 5.86
C SER A 100 -6.24 -6.24 5.40
N ILE A 101 -5.30 -6.02 6.31
CA ILE A 101 -4.05 -5.29 6.05
C ILE A 101 -2.87 -6.16 6.46
N GLN A 102 -1.93 -6.37 5.56
CA GLN A 102 -0.72 -7.16 5.75
C GLN A 102 0.53 -6.36 5.37
N ALA A 103 1.61 -6.53 6.13
CA ALA A 103 2.91 -5.99 5.79
C ALA A 103 3.59 -6.89 4.74
N MET A 104 3.92 -6.34 3.57
CA MET A 104 4.67 -7.05 2.53
C MET A 104 6.17 -7.05 2.81
N THR A 105 6.66 -5.97 3.39
CA THR A 105 8.06 -5.82 3.83
C THR A 105 8.10 -5.51 5.32
N SER A 106 9.28 -5.63 5.94
CA SER A 106 9.48 -5.08 7.29
C SER A 106 9.10 -3.61 7.29
N SER A 107 8.08 -3.26 8.05
CA SER A 107 7.41 -1.96 7.99
C SER A 107 7.39 -1.28 9.34
N LEU A 108 7.42 0.05 9.31
CA LEU A 108 7.21 0.90 10.45
C LEU A 108 5.92 1.68 10.24
N VAL A 109 5.00 1.57 11.17
CA VAL A 109 3.71 2.28 11.09
C VAL A 109 3.43 3.06 12.37
N VAL A 110 2.58 4.07 12.23
CA VAL A 110 2.03 4.85 13.34
C VAL A 110 0.53 4.58 13.40
N ALA A 111 0.08 3.94 14.48
CA ALA A 111 -1.32 3.73 14.76
C ALA A 111 -1.89 4.96 15.48
N LEU A 112 -2.89 5.59 14.87
CA LEU A 112 -3.59 6.76 15.39
C LEU A 112 -4.89 6.33 16.10
N ARG A 113 -5.28 7.10 17.12
CA ARG A 113 -6.56 6.82 17.81
C ARG A 113 -7.74 7.21 16.94
N VAL A 114 -8.63 6.24 16.73
CA VAL A 114 -9.87 6.39 15.95
C VAL A 114 -10.76 7.47 16.55
N GLU A 115 -10.91 7.47 17.88
CA GLU A 115 -11.74 8.44 18.62
C GLU A 115 -11.22 9.87 18.49
N ALA A 116 -9.89 10.06 18.47
CA ALA A 116 -9.28 11.36 18.29
C ALA A 116 -9.58 11.92 16.88
N LEU A 117 -9.49 11.09 15.84
CA LEU A 117 -9.88 11.52 14.49
C LEU A 117 -11.39 11.81 14.40
N ARG A 118 -12.25 10.99 15.00
CA ARG A 118 -13.70 11.23 15.01
C ARG A 118 -14.06 12.55 15.69
N ALA A 119 -13.41 12.87 16.80
CA ALA A 119 -13.60 14.15 17.49
C ALA A 119 -13.18 15.35 16.63
N LEU A 120 -12.03 15.23 15.93
CA LEU A 120 -11.56 16.26 15.00
C LEU A 120 -12.49 16.41 13.79
N LEU A 121 -12.97 15.34 13.20
CA LEU A 121 -13.94 15.39 12.10
C LEU A 121 -15.22 16.12 12.46
N ALA A 122 -15.66 16.03 13.72
CA ALA A 122 -16.86 16.69 14.17
C ALA A 122 -16.67 18.20 14.44
N THR A 123 -15.43 18.66 14.65
CA THR A 123 -15.15 20.03 15.13
C THR A 123 -14.27 20.85 14.21
N ASP A 124 -13.57 20.22 13.25
CA ASP A 124 -12.61 20.90 12.37
C ASP A 124 -12.93 20.62 10.89
N PRO A 125 -13.52 21.59 10.17
CA PRO A 125 -13.82 21.45 8.74
C PRO A 125 -12.56 21.23 7.88
N GLY A 126 -11.39 21.71 8.30
CA GLY A 126 -10.12 21.51 7.61
C GLY A 126 -9.70 20.03 7.63
N VAL A 127 -9.87 19.38 8.79
CA VAL A 127 -9.66 17.92 8.92
C VAL A 127 -10.64 17.14 8.05
N ALA A 128 -11.92 17.52 8.10
CA ALA A 128 -12.95 16.85 7.30
C ALA A 128 -12.65 16.96 5.79
N ARG A 129 -12.20 18.14 5.32
CA ARG A 129 -11.80 18.35 3.92
C ARG A 129 -10.61 17.47 3.53
N VAL A 130 -9.56 17.41 4.33
CA VAL A 130 -8.38 16.57 4.05
C VAL A 130 -8.76 15.09 4.02
N CYS A 131 -9.61 14.63 4.92
CA CYS A 131 -10.11 13.26 4.90
C CYS A 131 -10.92 12.97 3.63
N ALA A 132 -11.77 13.89 3.19
CA ALA A 132 -12.54 13.75 1.95
C ALA A 132 -11.64 13.72 0.71
N GLU A 133 -10.64 14.60 0.64
CA GLU A 133 -9.65 14.63 -0.44
C GLU A 133 -8.82 13.32 -0.49
N GLU A 134 -8.45 12.77 0.67
CA GLU A 134 -7.72 11.50 0.74
C GLU A 134 -8.58 10.32 0.29
N LEU A 135 -9.84 10.24 0.74
CA LEU A 135 -10.78 9.21 0.29
C LEU A 135 -11.05 9.31 -1.22
N THR A 136 -11.15 10.53 -1.76
CA THR A 136 -11.32 10.76 -3.20
C THR A 136 -10.10 10.26 -3.98
N ARG A 137 -8.87 10.54 -3.49
CA ARG A 137 -7.64 10.01 -4.09
C ARG A 137 -7.61 8.47 -4.07
N GLN A 138 -8.02 7.86 -2.96
CA GLN A 138 -8.10 6.39 -2.85
C GLN A 138 -9.15 5.82 -3.80
N LEU A 139 -10.30 6.48 -3.97
CA LEU A 139 -11.32 6.09 -4.93
C LEU A 139 -10.82 6.15 -6.37
N TYR A 140 -10.12 7.22 -6.76
CA TYR A 140 -9.61 7.34 -8.12
C TYR A 140 -8.55 6.27 -8.43
N ARG A 141 -7.65 5.97 -7.50
CA ARG A 141 -6.70 4.85 -7.65
C ARG A 141 -7.44 3.51 -7.82
N LEU A 142 -8.49 3.28 -7.04
CA LEU A 142 -9.29 2.05 -7.17
C LEU A 142 -9.97 1.96 -8.55
N LEU A 143 -10.46 3.08 -9.10
CA LEU A 143 -11.03 3.12 -10.44
C LEU A 143 -9.96 2.87 -11.52
N GLU A 144 -8.74 3.36 -11.34
CA GLU A 144 -7.59 3.05 -12.21
C GLU A 144 -7.27 1.56 -12.17
N ASP A 145 -7.16 0.94 -10.98
CA ASP A 145 -6.93 -0.50 -10.81
C ASP A 145 -8.02 -1.35 -11.47
N ILE A 146 -9.29 -0.96 -11.34
CA ILE A 146 -10.42 -1.62 -12.01
C ILE A 146 -10.30 -1.48 -13.53
N SER A 147 -9.93 -0.31 -14.01
CA SER A 147 -9.72 -0.04 -15.44
C SER A 147 -8.61 -0.92 -16.02
N GLU A 148 -7.49 -1.02 -15.29
CA GLU A 148 -6.38 -1.91 -15.66
C GLU A 148 -6.82 -3.38 -15.73
N GLN A 149 -7.58 -3.84 -14.76
CA GLN A 149 -8.10 -5.22 -14.76
C GLN A 149 -9.06 -5.49 -15.93
N ALA A 150 -9.82 -4.47 -16.35
CA ALA A 150 -10.79 -4.60 -17.45
C ALA A 150 -10.15 -4.54 -18.83
N PHE A 151 -9.10 -3.73 -19.01
CA PHE A 151 -8.56 -3.41 -20.33
C PHE A 151 -7.17 -3.98 -20.61
N LEU A 152 -6.37 -4.27 -19.57
CA LEU A 152 -5.04 -4.81 -19.76
C LEU A 152 -5.02 -6.33 -19.75
N SER A 153 -4.19 -6.92 -20.61
CA SER A 153 -3.88 -8.34 -20.57
C SER A 153 -3.19 -8.74 -19.27
N VAL A 154 -3.22 -10.02 -18.91
CA VAL A 154 -2.51 -10.52 -17.72
C VAL A 154 -1.02 -10.20 -17.77
N ARG A 155 -0.42 -10.28 -18.97
CA ARG A 155 1.00 -9.94 -19.18
C ARG A 155 1.29 -8.47 -18.88
N GLN A 156 0.45 -7.56 -19.35
CA GLN A 156 0.58 -6.12 -19.10
C GLN A 156 0.41 -5.80 -17.61
N ARG A 157 -0.61 -6.37 -16.97
CA ARG A 157 -0.82 -6.21 -15.52
C ARG A 157 0.35 -6.75 -14.70
N LEU A 158 0.94 -7.89 -15.12
CA LEU A 158 2.11 -8.45 -14.45
C LEU A 158 3.32 -7.53 -14.60
N ALA A 159 3.61 -7.02 -15.80
CA ALA A 159 4.70 -6.08 -16.02
C ALA A 159 4.52 -4.79 -15.20
N HIS A 160 3.30 -4.22 -15.17
CA HIS A 160 2.97 -3.07 -14.33
C HIS A 160 3.17 -3.37 -12.84
N GLN A 161 2.71 -4.53 -12.37
CA GLN A 161 2.86 -4.95 -10.97
C GLN A 161 4.32 -5.15 -10.56
N LEU A 162 5.15 -5.71 -11.44
CA LEU A 162 6.59 -5.85 -11.19
C LEU A 162 7.26 -4.49 -11.03
N LEU A 163 6.98 -3.52 -11.91
CA LEU A 163 7.49 -2.16 -11.81
C LEU A 163 6.99 -1.46 -10.53
N LEU A 164 5.73 -1.67 -10.18
CA LEU A 164 5.12 -1.11 -8.98
C LEU A 164 5.78 -1.61 -7.69
N LEU A 165 6.11 -2.90 -7.60
CA LEU A 165 6.71 -3.52 -6.42
C LEU A 165 8.23 -3.40 -6.38
N ALA A 166 8.87 -2.96 -7.47
CA ALA A 166 10.32 -2.88 -7.57
C ALA A 166 10.92 -1.96 -6.51
N THR A 167 11.98 -2.43 -5.88
CA THR A 167 12.80 -1.69 -4.93
C THR A 167 14.25 -1.76 -5.38
N ALA A 168 15.08 -0.78 -4.95
CA ALA A 168 16.50 -0.82 -5.25
C ALA A 168 17.16 -2.02 -4.56
N GLY A 169 17.74 -2.91 -5.34
CA GLY A 169 18.53 -4.04 -4.91
C GLY A 169 20.03 -3.70 -4.76
N PRO A 170 20.87 -4.71 -4.51
CA PRO A 170 22.31 -4.56 -4.51
C PRO A 170 22.80 -4.09 -5.90
N GLY A 171 23.56 -3.03 -5.96
CA GLY A 171 24.02 -2.43 -7.21
C GLY A 171 23.05 -1.38 -7.74
N ARG A 172 22.59 -1.50 -8.97
CA ARG A 172 21.59 -0.64 -9.63
C ARG A 172 20.35 -1.41 -10.08
N ASP A 173 20.27 -2.67 -9.69
CA ASP A 173 19.17 -3.55 -10.11
C ASP A 173 17.88 -3.19 -9.38
N LEU A 174 16.76 -3.34 -10.06
CA LEU A 174 15.44 -3.26 -9.48
C LEU A 174 14.98 -4.68 -9.13
N VAL A 175 14.60 -4.87 -7.88
CA VAL A 175 14.27 -6.19 -7.34
C VAL A 175 12.85 -6.18 -6.77
N VAL A 176 12.09 -7.21 -7.11
CA VAL A 176 10.75 -7.47 -6.57
C VAL A 176 10.82 -8.69 -5.64
N HIS A 177 10.56 -8.49 -4.37
CA HIS A 177 10.45 -9.57 -3.39
C HIS A 177 8.98 -9.98 -3.26
N ALA A 178 8.51 -10.83 -4.17
CA ALA A 178 7.16 -11.38 -4.16
C ALA A 178 7.14 -12.76 -4.81
N GLY A 179 6.46 -13.70 -4.17
CA GLY A 179 6.24 -15.02 -4.71
C GLY A 179 5.17 -15.02 -5.82
N GLN A 180 5.15 -16.07 -6.65
CA GLN A 180 4.19 -16.20 -7.76
C GLN A 180 2.72 -16.16 -7.29
N HIS A 181 2.43 -16.64 -6.10
CA HIS A 181 1.09 -16.56 -5.49
C HIS A 181 0.71 -15.11 -5.18
N GLU A 182 1.62 -14.37 -4.56
CA GLU A 182 1.40 -12.95 -4.24
C GLU A 182 1.21 -12.11 -5.50
N LEU A 183 1.99 -12.39 -6.55
CA LEU A 183 1.83 -11.74 -7.85
C LEU A 183 0.47 -12.09 -8.48
N ALA A 184 0.02 -13.34 -8.37
CA ALA A 184 -1.28 -13.77 -8.88
C ALA A 184 -2.44 -13.06 -8.17
N ASP A 185 -2.39 -13.01 -6.84
CA ASP A 185 -3.36 -12.27 -6.02
C ASP A 185 -3.37 -10.77 -6.33
N ALA A 186 -2.19 -10.20 -6.62
CA ALA A 186 -2.03 -8.79 -6.90
C ALA A 186 -2.69 -8.38 -8.23
N ILE A 187 -2.57 -9.22 -9.26
CA ILE A 187 -3.10 -8.90 -10.60
C ILE A 187 -4.45 -9.57 -10.91
N GLY A 188 -5.09 -10.20 -9.91
CA GLY A 188 -6.37 -10.89 -10.09
C GLY A 188 -6.31 -12.05 -11.08
N SER A 189 -5.26 -12.90 -10.96
CA SER A 189 -5.03 -14.05 -11.84
C SER A 189 -4.77 -15.33 -11.03
N VAL A 190 -4.41 -16.43 -11.70
CA VAL A 190 -4.01 -17.68 -11.06
C VAL A 190 -2.51 -17.92 -11.24
N ARG A 191 -1.91 -18.63 -10.29
CA ARG A 191 -0.46 -18.87 -10.23
C ARG A 191 0.11 -19.41 -11.54
N GLU A 192 -0.58 -20.36 -12.16
CA GLU A 192 -0.15 -21.02 -13.40
C GLU A 192 -0.01 -20.04 -14.56
N VAL A 193 -0.93 -19.07 -14.65
CA VAL A 193 -0.89 -18.01 -15.67
C VAL A 193 0.23 -17.03 -15.40
N VAL A 194 0.46 -16.65 -14.13
CA VAL A 194 1.59 -15.82 -13.74
C VAL A 194 2.92 -16.50 -14.03
N THR A 195 3.07 -17.80 -13.67
CA THR A 195 4.28 -18.56 -13.93
C THR A 195 4.64 -18.57 -15.42
N ARG A 196 3.66 -18.78 -16.30
CA ARG A 196 3.86 -18.76 -17.74
C ARG A 196 4.30 -17.39 -18.24
N ASN A 197 3.63 -16.31 -17.81
CA ASN A 197 3.99 -14.95 -18.22
C ASN A 197 5.37 -14.52 -17.68
N LEU A 198 5.75 -14.93 -16.47
CA LEU A 198 7.11 -14.70 -15.95
C LEU A 198 8.16 -15.41 -16.79
N HIS A 199 7.88 -16.63 -17.24
CA HIS A 199 8.78 -17.38 -18.12
C HIS A 199 8.94 -16.69 -19.48
N GLU A 200 7.86 -16.21 -20.08
CA GLU A 200 7.90 -15.45 -21.34
C GLU A 200 8.74 -14.17 -21.20
N LEU A 201 8.52 -13.39 -20.13
CA LEU A 201 9.31 -12.18 -19.86
C LEU A 201 10.79 -12.48 -19.61
N HIS A 202 11.09 -13.61 -18.98
CA HIS A 202 12.47 -14.08 -18.76
C HIS A 202 13.15 -14.49 -20.08
N GLU A 203 12.48 -15.24 -20.94
CA GLU A 203 13.00 -15.64 -22.26
C GLU A 203 13.29 -14.42 -23.16
N GLU A 204 12.50 -13.35 -23.01
CA GLU A 204 12.74 -12.06 -23.69
C GLU A 204 13.88 -11.23 -23.06
N GLY A 205 14.46 -11.70 -21.94
CA GLY A 205 15.55 -11.02 -21.26
C GLY A 205 15.16 -9.77 -20.48
N LEU A 206 13.87 -9.58 -20.19
CA LEU A 206 13.35 -8.41 -19.46
C LEU A 206 13.51 -8.55 -17.95
N ILE A 207 13.47 -9.79 -17.46
CA ILE A 207 13.56 -10.12 -16.04
C ILE A 207 14.42 -11.36 -15.83
N ASP A 208 14.93 -11.54 -14.62
CA ASP A 208 15.44 -12.81 -14.11
C ASP A 208 14.57 -13.28 -12.93
N VAL A 209 14.28 -14.59 -12.85
CA VAL A 209 13.31 -15.13 -11.89
C VAL A 209 13.96 -16.16 -11.00
N SER A 210 13.91 -15.94 -9.71
CA SER A 210 14.21 -16.93 -8.68
C SER A 210 12.93 -17.33 -7.94
N ARG A 211 13.04 -18.12 -6.87
CA ARG A 211 11.89 -18.69 -6.18
C ARG A 211 10.94 -17.64 -5.61
N ASP A 212 11.47 -16.62 -4.96
CA ASP A 212 10.72 -15.60 -4.22
C ASP A 212 11.19 -14.16 -4.58
N GLU A 213 11.90 -14.04 -5.71
CA GLU A 213 12.50 -12.79 -6.15
C GLU A 213 12.48 -12.70 -7.68
N VAL A 214 12.16 -11.53 -8.19
CA VAL A 214 12.26 -11.18 -9.60
C VAL A 214 13.18 -9.98 -9.74
N VAL A 215 14.25 -10.12 -10.51
CA VAL A 215 15.17 -9.03 -10.86
C VAL A 215 14.74 -8.45 -12.19
N ILE A 216 14.52 -7.15 -12.27
CA ILE A 216 14.19 -6.44 -13.51
C ILE A 216 15.51 -6.08 -14.21
N LEU A 217 15.75 -6.69 -15.38
CA LEU A 217 16.96 -6.49 -16.19
C LEU A 217 16.82 -5.28 -17.10
N ASP A 218 15.63 -5.06 -17.69
CA ASP A 218 15.31 -3.91 -18.52
C ASP A 218 13.98 -3.27 -18.10
N ALA A 219 14.08 -2.24 -17.28
CA ALA A 219 12.91 -1.54 -16.77
C ALA A 219 12.18 -0.72 -17.84
N MET A 220 12.89 -0.23 -18.87
CA MET A 220 12.26 0.54 -19.95
C MET A 220 11.45 -0.38 -20.86
N ALA A 221 12.02 -1.47 -21.32
CA ALA A 221 11.29 -2.44 -22.13
C ALA A 221 10.13 -3.09 -21.36
N LEU A 222 10.29 -3.33 -20.04
CA LEU A 222 9.20 -3.82 -19.19
C LEU A 222 8.07 -2.78 -19.07
N ALA A 223 8.39 -1.48 -19.02
CA ALA A 223 7.39 -0.40 -19.02
C ALA A 223 6.63 -0.31 -20.36
N GLU A 224 7.28 -0.55 -21.48
CA GLU A 224 6.61 -0.67 -22.79
C GLU A 224 5.62 -1.84 -22.79
N VAL A 225 6.01 -3.02 -22.26
CA VAL A 225 5.10 -4.17 -22.10
C VAL A 225 3.91 -3.81 -21.21
N ALA A 226 4.11 -3.06 -20.13
CA ALA A 226 3.06 -2.61 -19.24
C ALA A 226 2.08 -1.62 -19.91
N GLY A 227 2.44 -1.06 -21.08
CA GLY A 227 1.62 -0.05 -21.76
C GLY A 227 1.72 1.33 -21.12
N SER A 228 2.81 1.63 -20.43
CA SER A 228 3.03 2.89 -19.68
C SER A 228 3.41 4.09 -20.58
N GLU A 229 3.15 4.02 -21.89
CA GLU A 229 3.21 5.17 -22.78
C GLU A 229 1.84 5.88 -22.81
N ARG A 230 1.52 6.66 -21.75
CA ARG A 230 0.53 7.75 -21.82
C ARG A 230 0.88 8.87 -20.86
#